data_e93fe75aefc4783d7ad694c48ca35a4f
#
_entry.id   e93fe75aefc4783d7ad694c48ca35a4f
#
_cell.length_a   1.000
_cell.length_b   1.000
_cell.length_c   1.000
_cell.angle_alpha   90.00
_cell.angle_beta   90.00
_cell.angle_gamma   90.00
#
_symmetry.space_group_name_H-M   'P 1'
#
loop_
_entity.id
_entity.type
_entity.pdbx_description
1 polymer ?
#
loop_
_entity_poly.entity_id
_entity_poly.type
_entity_poly.pdbx_seq_one_letter_code
_entity_poly.pdbx_strand_id
1 'polypeptide(L)' 'MDNLIGKLVVVETQETTYTGKLSEIGEDDVHLETEMGWIVIPMERVALIREKED' A
#
# COMPACT_ATOMS: atom_id res chain seq x y z
N MET A 1 -7.54 2.93 -10.35
CA MET A 1 -6.51 2.64 -9.35
C MET A 1 -5.55 3.79 -9.13
N ASP A 2 -5.27 4.51 -10.21
CA ASP A 2 -4.30 5.58 -10.11
C ASP A 2 -4.73 6.69 -9.17
N ASN A 3 -6.02 6.79 -8.91
CA ASN A 3 -6.53 7.84 -8.05
C ASN A 3 -6.13 7.67 -6.59
N LEU A 4 -5.54 6.54 -6.23
CA LEU A 4 -5.07 6.33 -4.86
C LEU A 4 -3.63 6.79 -4.65
N ILE A 5 -2.90 7.06 -5.73
CA ILE A 5 -1.51 7.51 -5.61
C ILE A 5 -1.50 8.84 -4.84
N GLY A 6 -0.62 8.91 -3.84
CA GLY A 6 -0.50 10.09 -3.01
C GLY A 6 -1.43 10.12 -1.82
N LYS A 7 -2.30 9.13 -1.70
CA LYS A 7 -3.26 9.09 -0.61
C LYS A 7 -2.84 8.06 0.44
N LEU A 8 -3.38 8.23 1.63
CA LEU A 8 -3.15 7.29 2.72
C LEU A 8 -4.01 6.05 2.44
N VAL A 9 -3.37 4.90 2.38
CA VAL A 9 -4.08 3.67 2.06
C VAL A 9 -3.76 2.60 3.09
N VAL A 10 -4.60 1.58 3.09
CA VAL A 10 -4.40 0.37 3.86
C VAL A 10 -4.20 -0.76 2.87
N VAL A 11 -3.10 -1.49 3.03
CA VAL A 11 -2.79 -2.65 2.19
C VAL A 11 -2.91 -3.88 3.07
N GLU A 12 -3.87 -4.74 2.73
CA GLU A 12 -4.12 -5.95 3.51
C GLU A 12 -3.46 -7.12 2.81
N THR A 13 -2.68 -7.87 3.58
CA THR A 13 -2.06 -9.10 3.12
C THR A 13 -2.58 -10.23 3.99
N GLN A 14 -2.20 -11.45 3.65
CA GLN A 14 -2.64 -12.59 4.44
C GLN A 14 -2.07 -12.58 5.84
N GLU A 15 -0.92 -11.95 6.02
CA GLU A 15 -0.18 -12.04 7.28
C GLU A 15 -0.34 -10.79 8.13
N THR A 16 -0.54 -9.64 7.51
CA THR A 16 -0.58 -8.41 8.25
C THR A 16 -1.19 -7.30 7.40
N THR A 17 -1.37 -6.15 8.01
CA THR A 17 -1.94 -4.99 7.37
C THR A 17 -0.94 -3.85 7.47
N TYR A 18 -0.72 -3.17 6.33
CA TYR A 18 0.19 -2.03 6.28
C TYR A 18 -0.63 -0.78 6.01
N THR A 19 -0.22 0.33 6.63
CA THR A 19 -0.83 1.63 6.40
C THR A 19 0.25 2.61 6.02
N GLY A 20 0.03 3.37 4.96
CA GLY A 20 0.98 4.36 4.53
C GLY A 20 0.48 5.11 3.33
N LYS A 21 1.28 6.09 2.91
CA LYS A 21 0.97 6.88 1.72
C LYS A 21 1.37 6.07 0.49
N LEU A 22 0.44 5.89 -0.42
CA LEU A 22 0.73 5.10 -1.62
C LEU A 22 1.60 5.91 -2.56
N SER A 23 2.78 5.39 -2.83
CA SER A 23 3.72 6.06 -3.70
C SER A 23 3.66 5.50 -5.11
N GLU A 24 3.54 4.18 -5.21
CA GLU A 24 3.59 3.54 -6.52
C GLU A 24 2.94 2.18 -6.46
N ILE A 25 2.20 1.83 -7.51
CA ILE A 25 1.71 0.47 -7.74
C ILE A 25 2.34 -0.01 -9.03
N GLY A 26 3.22 -1.00 -8.92
CA GLY A 26 3.83 -1.62 -10.08
C GLY A 26 3.22 -2.96 -10.37
N GLU A 27 3.77 -3.65 -11.36
CA GLU A 27 3.28 -4.99 -11.68
C GLU A 27 3.65 -5.98 -10.59
N ASP A 28 4.79 -5.77 -9.96
CA ASP A 28 5.33 -6.75 -9.03
C ASP A 28 5.24 -6.33 -7.58
N ASP A 29 5.03 -5.04 -7.31
CA ASP A 29 5.04 -4.60 -5.92
C ASP A 29 4.28 -3.29 -5.73
N VAL A 30 4.05 -2.99 -4.46
CA VAL A 30 3.39 -1.78 -4.01
C VAL A 30 4.35 -1.06 -3.07
N HIS A 31 4.53 0.24 -3.28
CA HIS A 31 5.44 1.05 -2.48
C HIS A 31 4.64 2.00 -1.60
N LEU A 32 4.89 1.93 -0.30
CA LEU A 32 4.25 2.81 0.67
C LEU A 32 5.30 3.64 1.38
N GLU A 33 4.98 4.90 1.62
CA GLU A 33 5.79 5.77 2.45
C GLU A 33 5.14 5.86 3.82
N THR A 34 5.89 5.50 4.86
CA THR A 34 5.38 5.56 6.23
C THR A 34 6.29 6.42 7.07
N GLU A 35 5.85 6.73 8.28
CA GLU A 35 6.69 7.49 9.22
C GLU A 35 7.95 6.74 9.58
N MET A 36 7.93 5.42 9.47
CA MET A 36 9.09 4.59 9.79
C MET A 36 9.96 4.31 8.57
N GLY A 37 9.62 4.88 7.42
CA GLY A 37 10.39 4.69 6.20
C GLY A 37 9.55 4.05 5.11
N TRP A 38 10.24 3.60 4.07
CA TRP A 38 9.58 3.01 2.91
C TRP A 38 9.30 1.54 3.15
N ILE A 39 8.14 1.10 2.66
CA ILE A 39 7.75 -0.31 2.69
C ILE A 39 7.45 -0.74 1.26
N VAL A 40 8.02 -1.88 0.85
CA VAL A 40 7.76 -2.47 -0.46
C VAL A 40 7.07 -3.81 -0.22
N ILE A 41 5.87 -3.97 -0.77
CA ILE A 41 5.05 -5.16 -0.57
C ILE A 41 4.93 -5.88 -1.90
N PRO A 42 5.34 -7.16 -1.97
CA PRO A 42 5.17 -7.92 -3.21
C PRO A 42 3.69 -8.01 -3.58
N MET A 43 3.39 -7.76 -4.84
CA MET A 43 2.00 -7.74 -5.28
C MET A 43 1.32 -9.09 -5.03
N GLU A 44 2.07 -10.17 -5.13
CA GLU A 44 1.49 -11.49 -4.92
C GLU A 44 0.96 -11.70 -3.52
N ARG A 45 1.39 -10.87 -2.56
CA ARG A 45 0.92 -10.96 -1.19
C ARG A 45 -0.24 -10.05 -0.90
N VAL A 46 -0.56 -9.15 -1.82
CA VAL A 46 -1.59 -8.15 -1.59
C VAL A 46 -2.95 -8.78 -1.81
N ALA A 47 -3.80 -8.71 -0.78
CA ALA A 47 -5.17 -9.17 -0.90
C ALA A 47 -6.09 -8.02 -1.27
N LEU A 48 -5.81 -6.82 -0.75
CA LEU A 48 -6.69 -5.68 -0.94
C LEU A 48 -5.93 -4.40 -0.67
N ILE A 49 -6.20 -3.38 -1.48
CA ILE A 49 -5.73 -2.01 -1.22
C ILE A 49 -6.95 -1.13 -1.18
N ARG A 50 -7.08 -0.35 -0.11
CA ARG A 50 -8.21 0.58 0.02
C ARG A 50 -7.74 1.88 0.62
N GLU A 51 -8.45 2.94 0.31
CA GLU A 51 -8.15 4.23 0.91
C GLU A 51 -8.51 4.18 2.39
N LYS A 52 -7.62 4.71 3.23
CA LYS A 52 -7.88 4.79 4.65
C LYS A 52 -8.81 5.97 4.91
N GLU A 53 -9.88 5.71 5.62
CA GLU A 53 -10.83 6.75 6.00
C GLU A 53 -10.69 7.05 7.49
N ASP A 54 -10.85 8.31 7.81
CA ASP A 54 -10.78 8.78 9.20
C ASP A 54 -12.08 8.54 9.94
#